data_1c8aa7e205e3fd395b44c1f1db31dcac
#
_entry.id   1c8aa7e205e3fd395b44c1f1db31dcac
#
_cell.length_a   1.000
_cell.length_b   1.000
_cell.length_c   1.000
_cell.angle_alpha   90.00
_cell.angle_beta   90.00
_cell.angle_gamma   90.00
#
_symmetry.space_group_name_H-M   'P 1'
#
loop_
_entity.id
_entity.type
_entity.pdbx_description
1 polymer ?
#
loop_
_entity_poly.entity_id
_entity_poly.type
_entity_poly.pdbx_seq_one_letter_code
_entity_poly.pdbx_strand_id
1 'polypeptide(L)'
;MGDSRTELDCLRAALTASGDAAYSWDVRTGSIGWHGGARELLRVDDLVEFGHAEKYLSRVSPDSIADLRRAHADQAQTGDRFSCTYEITRGDGSLAWIEDRGWFERAPDGEPIRIIGAIRGVDERQGEDMRMARLTNYDDLTGQYNRYRLREALEQSLEYAIRYQSSGVFLEVGIDNLPLIHDTYGREVAEQIVVAVSRELDRCLRASDVVGRIAHDQFGVVLNGCVGQDIPTTAEKILMAVQHASVVTPKGHLPVTVSVGAVSFPSSVRTAHDAMAKADIALEKARRSGHNCFSLYNLSESQLQDLRDSLAVAELVQSSLRQNRLNLHFQPIVSAKTNKPAFYECLLRMHDENGTAIPAGDFLPVAERMGLVRSIDRFVLDLVLNE
;
A
#
# COMPACT_ATOMS: atom_id res chain seq x y z
N MET A 1 -36.37 11.94 43.97
CA MET A 1 -35.10 11.29 44.39
C MET A 1 -35.20 9.74 44.48
N GLY A 2 -36.39 9.12 44.51
CA GLY A 2 -36.53 7.67 44.50
C GLY A 2 -36.37 6.99 43.15
N ASP A 3 -36.67 7.70 42.07
CA ASP A 3 -36.73 7.15 40.71
C ASP A 3 -35.31 6.87 40.09
N SER A 4 -34.37 7.79 40.30
CA SER A 4 -33.01 7.66 39.76
C SER A 4 -32.19 6.52 40.39
N ARG A 5 -32.45 6.13 41.63
CA ARG A 5 -31.76 5.03 42.31
C ARG A 5 -32.25 3.67 41.80
N THR A 6 -33.55 3.57 41.58
CA THR A 6 -34.19 2.38 41.02
C THR A 6 -33.77 2.17 39.57
N GLU A 7 -33.63 3.23 38.79
CA GLU A 7 -33.17 3.21 37.42
C GLU A 7 -31.71 2.78 37.29
N LEU A 8 -30.83 3.30 38.15
CA LEU A 8 -29.42 2.87 38.22
C LEU A 8 -29.26 1.40 38.62
N ASP A 9 -30.05 0.93 39.59
CA ASP A 9 -30.03 -0.48 40.02
C ASP A 9 -30.55 -1.40 38.92
N CYS A 10 -31.55 -0.98 38.15
CA CYS A 10 -32.06 -1.71 36.99
C CYS A 10 -31.02 -1.81 35.87
N LEU A 11 -30.33 -0.69 35.55
CA LEU A 11 -29.26 -0.67 34.55
C LEU A 11 -28.07 -1.56 34.95
N ARG A 12 -27.66 -1.54 36.22
CA ARG A 12 -26.61 -2.44 36.74
C ARG A 12 -27.02 -3.91 36.64
N ALA A 13 -28.26 -4.22 37.06
CA ALA A 13 -28.76 -5.58 36.97
C ALA A 13 -28.82 -6.08 35.51
N ALA A 14 -29.24 -5.22 34.58
CA ALA A 14 -29.28 -5.54 33.14
C ALA A 14 -27.89 -5.83 32.58
N LEU A 15 -26.88 -4.99 32.89
CA LEU A 15 -25.49 -5.21 32.49
C LEU A 15 -24.90 -6.50 33.07
N THR A 16 -25.20 -6.80 34.33
CA THR A 16 -24.75 -8.05 34.95
C THR A 16 -25.43 -9.25 34.33
N ALA A 17 -26.73 -9.14 34.04
CA ALA A 17 -27.49 -10.24 33.43
C ALA A 17 -27.08 -10.55 31.98
N SER A 18 -26.65 -9.53 31.22
CA SER A 18 -26.13 -9.71 29.85
C SER A 18 -24.69 -10.23 29.81
N GLY A 19 -23.97 -10.23 30.96
CA GLY A 19 -22.54 -10.53 31.03
C GLY A 19 -21.65 -9.41 30.50
N ASP A 20 -22.23 -8.22 30.23
CA ASP A 20 -21.48 -7.07 29.74
C ASP A 20 -20.92 -6.26 30.91
N ALA A 21 -19.87 -5.49 30.63
CA ALA A 21 -19.27 -4.57 31.59
C ALA A 21 -19.26 -3.16 31.00
N ALA A 22 -19.67 -2.18 31.83
CA ALA A 22 -19.51 -0.78 31.47
C ALA A 22 -18.29 -0.20 32.17
N TYR A 23 -17.65 0.78 31.52
CA TYR A 23 -16.50 1.47 32.10
C TYR A 23 -16.57 2.99 31.89
N SER A 24 -15.85 3.68 32.75
CA SER A 24 -15.58 5.10 32.67
C SER A 24 -14.08 5.31 32.82
N TRP A 25 -13.42 5.77 31.77
CA TRP A 25 -11.99 6.00 31.73
C TRP A 25 -11.70 7.50 31.71
N ASP A 26 -11.12 8.02 32.78
CA ASP A 26 -10.62 9.39 32.82
C ASP A 26 -9.32 9.49 31.98
N VAL A 27 -9.39 10.29 30.90
CA VAL A 27 -8.30 10.38 29.92
C VAL A 27 -7.06 11.05 30.52
N ARG A 28 -7.24 11.97 31.47
CA ARG A 28 -6.16 12.75 32.05
C ARG A 28 -5.40 11.99 33.14
N THR A 29 -6.12 11.23 33.96
CA THR A 29 -5.52 10.48 35.09
C THR A 29 -5.20 9.03 34.69
N GLY A 30 -5.79 8.52 33.60
CA GLY A 30 -5.70 7.12 33.21
C GLY A 30 -6.52 6.18 34.08
N SER A 31 -7.33 6.68 35.03
CA SER A 31 -8.13 5.85 35.93
C SER A 31 -9.34 5.27 35.18
N ILE A 32 -9.59 3.97 35.39
CA ILE A 32 -10.74 3.25 34.81
C ILE A 32 -11.65 2.75 35.94
N GLY A 33 -12.89 3.23 35.96
CA GLY A 33 -13.94 2.73 36.84
C GLY A 33 -14.82 1.72 36.13
N TRP A 34 -14.99 0.53 36.70
CA TRP A 34 -15.76 -0.56 36.14
C TRP A 34 -17.11 -0.78 36.78
N HIS A 35 -18.12 -1.19 35.99
CA HIS A 35 -19.47 -1.48 36.42
C HIS A 35 -20.03 -2.71 35.72
N GLY A 36 -21.08 -3.34 36.29
CA GLY A 36 -21.71 -4.54 35.71
C GLY A 36 -20.86 -5.79 35.87
N GLY A 37 -20.85 -6.66 34.85
CA GLY A 37 -20.21 -7.98 34.85
C GLY A 37 -18.69 -7.98 34.63
N ALA A 38 -17.97 -6.90 35.00
CA ALA A 38 -16.54 -6.74 34.69
C ALA A 38 -15.65 -7.82 35.34
N ARG A 39 -15.96 -8.23 36.56
CA ARG A 39 -15.19 -9.29 37.27
C ARG A 39 -15.29 -10.63 36.57
N GLU A 40 -16.50 -10.99 36.19
CA GLU A 40 -16.82 -12.23 35.50
C GLU A 40 -16.21 -12.24 34.10
N LEU A 41 -16.36 -11.13 33.37
CA LEU A 41 -15.83 -11.00 32.01
C LEU A 41 -14.32 -11.05 31.97
N LEU A 42 -13.66 -10.32 32.89
CA LEU A 42 -12.20 -10.25 32.97
C LEU A 42 -11.58 -11.36 33.83
N ARG A 43 -12.42 -12.20 34.48
CA ARG A 43 -12.04 -13.31 35.36
C ARG A 43 -11.03 -12.89 36.43
N VAL A 44 -11.45 -11.92 37.22
CA VAL A 44 -10.66 -11.39 38.35
C VAL A 44 -11.49 -11.27 39.61
N ASP A 45 -10.87 -11.52 40.75
CA ASP A 45 -11.49 -11.27 42.04
C ASP A 45 -11.50 -9.78 42.39
N ASP A 46 -10.46 -9.03 41.95
CA ASP A 46 -10.33 -7.60 42.13
C ASP A 46 -9.98 -6.91 40.81
N LEU A 47 -10.64 -5.76 40.56
CA LEU A 47 -10.46 -4.95 39.34
C LEU A 47 -9.27 -3.99 39.40
N VAL A 48 -8.45 -4.00 40.48
CA VAL A 48 -7.29 -3.10 40.65
C VAL A 48 -6.28 -3.26 39.50
N GLU A 49 -6.09 -4.46 38.98
CA GLU A 49 -5.20 -4.72 37.84
C GLU A 49 -5.72 -4.14 36.52
N PHE A 50 -7.02 -3.91 36.41
CA PHE A 50 -7.68 -3.33 35.23
C PHE A 50 -8.18 -1.90 35.49
N GLY A 51 -7.85 -1.33 36.65
CA GLY A 51 -8.31 -0.01 37.08
C GLY A 51 -7.50 1.18 36.53
N HIS A 52 -6.50 0.92 35.69
CA HIS A 52 -5.66 1.95 35.08
C HIS A 52 -5.34 1.63 33.62
N ALA A 53 -5.35 2.66 32.80
CA ALA A 53 -5.16 2.57 31.34
C ALA A 53 -3.91 1.77 30.93
N GLU A 54 -2.76 2.09 31.51
CA GLU A 54 -1.51 1.36 31.19
C GLU A 54 -1.60 -0.12 31.47
N LYS A 55 -2.15 -0.49 32.62
CA LYS A 55 -2.32 -1.88 33.01
C LYS A 55 -3.32 -2.59 32.12
N TYR A 56 -4.44 -1.95 31.80
CA TYR A 56 -5.44 -2.47 30.88
C TYR A 56 -4.84 -2.70 29.48
N LEU A 57 -4.21 -1.68 28.94
CA LEU A 57 -3.60 -1.74 27.60
C LEU A 57 -2.45 -2.75 27.50
N SER A 58 -1.72 -2.99 28.59
CA SER A 58 -0.67 -4.02 28.61
C SER A 58 -1.21 -5.45 28.54
N ARG A 59 -2.50 -5.64 28.80
CA ARG A 59 -3.20 -6.94 28.68
C ARG A 59 -3.79 -7.15 27.28
N VAL A 60 -3.93 -6.09 26.50
CA VAL A 60 -4.40 -6.20 25.12
C VAL A 60 -3.29 -6.83 24.28
N SER A 61 -3.65 -7.78 23.43
CA SER A 61 -2.73 -8.47 22.53
C SER A 61 -1.96 -7.46 21.64
N PRO A 62 -0.65 -7.64 21.40
CA PRO A 62 0.14 -6.77 20.54
C PRO A 62 -0.48 -6.53 19.16
N ASP A 63 -1.10 -7.56 18.60
CA ASP A 63 -1.76 -7.52 17.29
C ASP A 63 -3.02 -6.63 17.30
N SER A 64 -3.68 -6.49 18.46
CA SER A 64 -4.93 -5.73 18.59
C SER A 64 -4.73 -4.30 19.14
N ILE A 65 -3.60 -4.01 19.77
CA ILE A 65 -3.35 -2.73 20.46
C ILE A 65 -3.36 -1.53 19.49
N ALA A 66 -2.87 -1.75 18.26
CA ALA A 66 -2.82 -0.71 17.24
C ALA A 66 -4.24 -0.26 16.83
N ASP A 67 -5.18 -1.20 16.73
CA ASP A 67 -6.57 -0.89 16.36
C ASP A 67 -7.33 -0.19 17.47
N LEU A 68 -7.16 -0.67 18.70
CA LEU A 68 -7.76 0.00 19.85
C LEU A 68 -7.29 1.44 19.94
N ARG A 69 -5.98 1.67 19.79
CA ARG A 69 -5.42 3.03 19.78
C ARG A 69 -5.93 3.86 18.61
N ARG A 70 -6.08 3.28 17.42
CA ARG A 70 -6.62 3.97 16.25
C ARG A 70 -8.09 4.32 16.47
N ALA A 71 -8.93 3.36 16.88
CA ALA A 71 -10.33 3.60 17.17
C ALA A 71 -10.51 4.73 18.18
N HIS A 72 -9.63 4.81 19.19
CA HIS A 72 -9.64 5.91 20.14
C HIS A 72 -9.13 7.24 19.56
N ALA A 73 -8.06 7.21 18.75
CA ALA A 73 -7.46 8.43 18.19
C ALA A 73 -8.37 9.10 17.14
N ASP A 74 -8.99 8.31 16.25
CA ASP A 74 -9.88 8.80 15.21
C ASP A 74 -11.12 9.48 15.82
N GLN A 75 -11.68 8.86 16.84
CA GLN A 75 -12.89 9.37 17.49
C GLN A 75 -12.60 10.46 18.53
N ALA A 76 -11.39 10.50 19.07
CA ALA A 76 -10.96 11.62 19.90
C ALA A 76 -10.98 12.97 19.13
N GLN A 77 -10.91 12.95 17.80
CA GLN A 77 -11.00 14.16 16.96
C GLN A 77 -12.43 14.48 16.50
N THR A 78 -13.23 13.46 16.16
CA THR A 78 -14.57 13.64 15.56
C THR A 78 -15.70 13.72 16.58
N GLY A 79 -15.51 13.17 17.80
CA GLY A 79 -16.51 13.21 18.88
C GLY A 79 -17.64 12.17 18.75
N ASP A 80 -17.52 11.25 17.83
CA ASP A 80 -18.51 10.21 17.57
C ASP A 80 -18.32 8.96 18.43
N ARG A 81 -19.20 7.98 18.24
CA ARG A 81 -19.11 6.68 18.90
C ARG A 81 -18.04 5.83 18.22
N PHE A 82 -17.24 5.13 19.01
CA PHE A 82 -16.33 4.12 18.48
C PHE A 82 -16.85 2.70 18.73
N SER A 83 -16.41 1.78 17.91
CA SER A 83 -16.59 0.34 18.08
C SER A 83 -15.34 -0.35 17.60
N CYS A 84 -14.74 -1.16 18.45
CA CYS A 84 -13.58 -1.97 18.06
C CYS A 84 -13.65 -3.33 18.75
N THR A 85 -12.95 -4.30 18.18
CA THR A 85 -12.83 -5.65 18.75
C THR A 85 -11.36 -5.99 18.87
N TYR A 86 -10.96 -6.50 20.05
CA TYR A 86 -9.57 -6.83 20.35
C TYR A 86 -9.48 -8.02 21.28
N GLU A 87 -8.32 -8.68 21.25
CA GLU A 87 -8.01 -9.78 22.14
C GLU A 87 -7.32 -9.26 23.40
N ILE A 88 -7.75 -9.78 24.56
CA ILE A 88 -7.18 -9.40 25.86
C ILE A 88 -6.82 -10.64 26.66
N THR A 89 -5.74 -10.56 27.45
CA THR A 89 -5.39 -11.55 28.47
C THR A 89 -6.15 -11.25 29.74
N ARG A 90 -7.05 -12.15 30.15
CA ARG A 90 -7.81 -12.05 31.40
C ARG A 90 -6.93 -12.20 32.65
N GLY A 91 -7.49 -11.98 33.82
CA GLY A 91 -6.76 -12.12 35.06
C GLY A 91 -6.31 -13.54 35.38
N ASP A 92 -7.03 -14.56 34.91
CA ASP A 92 -6.64 -15.98 35.03
C ASP A 92 -5.61 -16.43 33.97
N GLY A 93 -5.14 -15.52 33.11
CA GLY A 93 -4.21 -15.81 32.02
C GLY A 93 -4.87 -16.34 30.74
N SER A 94 -6.17 -16.57 30.72
CA SER A 94 -6.88 -16.98 29.51
C SER A 94 -7.05 -15.81 28.53
N LEU A 95 -7.08 -16.10 27.23
CA LEU A 95 -7.37 -15.12 26.20
C LEU A 95 -8.88 -14.96 26.03
N ALA A 96 -9.30 -13.76 25.66
CA ALA A 96 -10.68 -13.46 25.31
C ALA A 96 -10.77 -12.37 24.25
N TRP A 97 -11.71 -12.54 23.35
CA TRP A 97 -12.11 -11.49 22.43
C TRP A 97 -13.14 -10.58 23.10
N ILE A 98 -12.88 -9.29 23.03
CA ILE A 98 -13.72 -8.23 23.58
C ILE A 98 -14.22 -7.33 22.44
N GLU A 99 -15.51 -7.11 22.36
CA GLU A 99 -16.10 -6.00 21.60
C GLU A 99 -16.25 -4.81 22.55
N ASP A 100 -15.67 -3.68 22.20
CA ASP A 100 -15.68 -2.44 22.95
C ASP A 100 -16.42 -1.36 22.15
N ARG A 101 -17.42 -0.75 22.78
CA ARG A 101 -18.22 0.33 22.20
C ARG A 101 -18.29 1.48 23.20
N GLY A 102 -17.99 2.68 22.74
CA GLY A 102 -17.99 3.84 23.62
C GLY A 102 -18.04 5.15 22.87
N TRP A 103 -17.94 6.22 23.63
CA TRP A 103 -17.85 7.60 23.13
C TRP A 103 -16.98 8.44 24.04
N PHE A 104 -16.50 9.57 23.51
CA PHE A 104 -15.71 10.53 24.26
C PHE A 104 -16.61 11.64 24.84
N GLU A 105 -16.56 11.81 26.16
CA GLU A 105 -17.07 13.00 26.82
C GLU A 105 -16.01 14.10 26.74
N ARG A 106 -16.41 15.31 26.34
CA ARG A 106 -15.49 16.44 26.13
C ARG A 106 -15.73 17.57 27.07
N ALA A 107 -14.67 18.31 27.35
CA ALA A 107 -14.74 19.60 27.99
C ALA A 107 -15.29 20.67 27.03
N PRO A 108 -15.72 21.85 27.54
CA PRO A 108 -16.21 22.95 26.72
C PRO A 108 -15.21 23.49 25.68
N ASP A 109 -13.92 23.24 25.86
CA ASP A 109 -12.83 23.58 24.96
C ASP A 109 -12.61 22.55 23.86
N GLY A 110 -13.38 21.44 23.86
CA GLY A 110 -13.30 20.36 22.88
C GLY A 110 -12.34 19.23 23.25
N GLU A 111 -11.54 19.36 24.30
CA GLU A 111 -10.61 18.32 24.72
C GLU A 111 -11.34 17.11 25.33
N PRO A 112 -10.92 15.87 25.02
CA PRO A 112 -11.51 14.66 25.59
C PRO A 112 -11.13 14.53 27.07
N ILE A 113 -12.15 14.47 27.96
CA ILE A 113 -11.95 14.33 29.39
C ILE A 113 -12.21 12.91 29.90
N ARG A 114 -13.11 12.18 29.22
CA ARG A 114 -13.51 10.84 29.66
C ARG A 114 -13.95 9.99 28.46
N ILE A 115 -13.66 8.70 28.53
CA ILE A 115 -14.25 7.70 27.65
C ILE A 115 -15.30 6.94 28.46
N ILE A 116 -16.52 6.84 27.94
CA ILE A 116 -17.59 6.04 28.54
C ILE A 116 -17.92 4.96 27.54
N GLY A 117 -17.85 3.70 27.98
CA GLY A 117 -18.05 2.57 27.09
C GLY A 117 -18.60 1.34 27.78
N ALA A 118 -18.91 0.36 26.96
CA ALA A 118 -19.28 -0.97 27.39
C ALA A 118 -18.47 -2.00 26.61
N ILE A 119 -18.00 -3.01 27.32
CA ILE A 119 -17.31 -4.16 26.75
C ILE A 119 -18.14 -5.42 26.95
N ARG A 120 -18.11 -6.29 25.94
CA ARG A 120 -18.68 -7.63 26.05
C ARG A 120 -17.73 -8.69 25.51
N GLY A 121 -17.83 -9.89 26.07
CA GLY A 121 -17.13 -11.05 25.54
C GLY A 121 -17.71 -11.47 24.18
N VAL A 122 -16.84 -11.69 23.21
CA VAL A 122 -17.20 -12.26 21.89
C VAL A 122 -16.89 -13.76 21.94
N ASP A 123 -17.72 -14.57 21.34
CA ASP A 123 -17.49 -16.02 21.22
C ASP A 123 -16.14 -16.26 20.53
N GLU A 124 -15.36 -17.23 21.04
CA GLU A 124 -14.02 -17.57 20.52
C GLU A 124 -14.03 -17.82 19.01
N ARG A 125 -15.08 -18.47 18.52
CA ARG A 125 -15.30 -18.71 17.09
C ARG A 125 -15.53 -17.42 16.29
N GLN A 126 -16.30 -16.49 16.81
CA GLN A 126 -16.49 -15.18 16.19
C GLN A 126 -15.23 -14.32 16.24
N GLY A 127 -14.45 -14.42 17.32
CA GLY A 127 -13.15 -13.76 17.46
C GLY A 127 -12.15 -14.27 16.44
N GLU A 128 -12.06 -15.57 16.24
CA GLU A 128 -11.21 -16.19 15.22
C GLU A 128 -11.64 -15.81 13.80
N ASP A 129 -12.95 -15.80 13.51
CA ASP A 129 -13.48 -15.37 12.22
C ASP A 129 -13.15 -13.89 11.94
N MET A 130 -13.23 -13.03 12.95
CA MET A 130 -12.85 -11.62 12.85
C MET A 130 -11.34 -11.45 12.63
N ARG A 131 -10.51 -12.24 13.33
CA ARG A 131 -9.05 -12.27 13.14
C ARG A 131 -8.69 -12.74 11.74
N MET A 132 -9.32 -13.80 11.27
CA MET A 132 -9.13 -14.29 9.89
C MET A 132 -9.56 -13.26 8.86
N ALA A 133 -10.71 -12.62 9.03
CA ALA A 133 -11.19 -11.55 8.15
C ALA A 133 -10.22 -10.37 8.15
N ARG A 134 -9.60 -10.06 9.29
CA ARG A 134 -8.59 -9.00 9.40
C ARG A 134 -7.30 -9.36 8.67
N LEU A 135 -6.70 -10.51 8.98
CA LEU A 135 -5.48 -10.99 8.30
C LEU A 135 -5.68 -11.10 6.77
N THR A 136 -6.92 -11.41 6.35
CA THR A 136 -7.26 -11.50 4.93
C THR A 136 -7.37 -10.14 4.24
N ASN A 137 -7.75 -9.07 4.96
CA ASN A 137 -8.14 -7.79 4.36
C ASN A 137 -7.21 -6.62 4.69
N TYR A 138 -6.44 -6.69 5.78
CA TYR A 138 -5.64 -5.55 6.26
C TYR A 138 -4.15 -5.90 6.34
N ASP A 139 -3.32 -4.86 6.29
CA ASP A 139 -1.88 -4.94 6.53
C ASP A 139 -1.58 -4.77 8.02
N ASP A 140 -0.87 -5.70 8.62
CA ASP A 140 -0.64 -5.74 10.07
C ASP A 140 0.18 -4.56 10.60
N LEU A 141 1.10 -4.02 9.80
CA LEU A 141 1.96 -2.92 10.24
C LEU A 141 1.22 -1.58 10.24
N THR A 142 0.45 -1.31 9.19
CA THR A 142 -0.18 0.00 8.97
C THR A 142 -1.66 0.00 9.33
N GLY A 143 -2.30 -1.19 9.33
CA GLY A 143 -3.74 -1.39 9.45
C GLY A 143 -4.57 -0.84 8.29
N GLN A 144 -3.93 -0.45 7.20
CA GLN A 144 -4.59 -0.14 5.94
C GLN A 144 -5.08 -1.42 5.26
N TYR A 145 -5.89 -1.29 4.23
CA TYR A 145 -6.19 -2.47 3.41
C TYR A 145 -4.89 -3.09 2.89
N ASN A 146 -4.85 -4.42 2.86
CA ASN A 146 -3.77 -5.12 2.17
C ASN A 146 -3.99 -5.06 0.65
N ARG A 147 -3.02 -5.53 -0.12
CA ARG A 147 -3.06 -5.54 -1.58
C ARG A 147 -4.31 -6.20 -2.14
N TYR A 148 -4.76 -7.31 -1.53
CA TYR A 148 -5.92 -8.06 -2.00
C TYR A 148 -7.20 -7.23 -1.86
N ARG A 149 -7.46 -6.71 -0.67
CA ARG A 149 -8.67 -5.93 -0.37
C ARG A 149 -8.70 -4.59 -1.12
N LEU A 150 -7.54 -3.94 -1.29
CA LEU A 150 -7.44 -2.72 -2.08
C LEU A 150 -7.80 -2.98 -3.56
N ARG A 151 -7.33 -4.11 -4.12
CA ARG A 151 -7.68 -4.48 -5.49
C ARG A 151 -9.18 -4.70 -5.66
N GLU A 152 -9.82 -5.37 -4.72
CA GLU A 152 -11.29 -5.52 -4.74
C GLU A 152 -12.01 -4.17 -4.66
N ALA A 153 -11.55 -3.26 -3.80
CA ALA A 153 -12.12 -1.91 -3.70
C ALA A 153 -11.94 -1.12 -5.00
N LEU A 154 -10.79 -1.27 -5.66
CA LEU A 154 -10.55 -0.65 -6.97
C LEU A 154 -11.43 -1.25 -8.06
N GLU A 155 -11.65 -2.57 -8.08
CA GLU A 155 -12.58 -3.23 -9.00
C GLU A 155 -14.01 -2.69 -8.83
N GLN A 156 -14.49 -2.58 -7.60
CA GLN A 156 -15.81 -2.01 -7.29
C GLN A 156 -15.92 -0.54 -7.73
N SER A 157 -14.87 0.26 -7.51
CA SER A 157 -14.82 1.67 -7.95
C SER A 157 -14.83 1.80 -9.48
N LEU A 158 -14.13 0.91 -10.18
CA LEU A 158 -14.13 0.83 -11.65
C LEU A 158 -15.50 0.47 -12.20
N GLU A 159 -16.14 -0.56 -11.65
CA GLU A 159 -17.50 -0.97 -12.04
C GLU A 159 -18.52 0.15 -11.81
N TYR A 160 -18.42 0.84 -10.67
CA TYR A 160 -19.24 1.99 -10.36
C TYR A 160 -19.02 3.13 -11.36
N ALA A 161 -17.75 3.46 -11.65
CA ALA A 161 -17.40 4.52 -12.58
C ALA A 161 -17.90 4.23 -14.01
N ILE A 162 -17.81 2.99 -14.47
CA ILE A 162 -18.33 2.57 -15.78
C ILE A 162 -19.86 2.66 -15.81
N ARG A 163 -20.56 2.19 -14.77
CA ARG A 163 -22.02 2.16 -14.70
C ARG A 163 -22.63 3.55 -14.65
N TYR A 164 -22.06 4.45 -13.85
CA TYR A 164 -22.62 5.77 -13.58
C TYR A 164 -21.93 6.89 -14.34
N GLN A 165 -21.05 6.55 -15.29
CA GLN A 165 -20.30 7.52 -16.11
C GLN A 165 -19.53 8.53 -15.25
N SER A 166 -19.09 8.09 -14.07
CA SER A 166 -18.23 8.87 -13.20
C SER A 166 -16.76 8.60 -13.51
N SER A 167 -15.88 9.39 -12.92
CA SER A 167 -14.43 9.21 -13.05
C SER A 167 -13.80 8.97 -11.68
N GLY A 168 -12.64 8.36 -11.69
CA GLY A 168 -11.80 8.19 -10.53
C GLY A 168 -10.33 8.12 -10.92
N VAL A 169 -9.47 8.06 -9.93
CA VAL A 169 -8.03 7.99 -10.10
C VAL A 169 -7.48 6.93 -9.15
N PHE A 170 -6.60 6.10 -9.67
CA PHE A 170 -5.77 5.24 -8.84
C PHE A 170 -4.38 5.84 -8.75
N LEU A 171 -3.90 6.03 -7.52
CA LEU A 171 -2.54 6.49 -7.24
C LEU A 171 -1.74 5.35 -6.62
N GLU A 172 -0.50 5.25 -7.04
CA GLU A 172 0.51 4.44 -6.37
C GLU A 172 1.54 5.38 -5.75
N VAL A 173 1.67 5.29 -4.42
CA VAL A 173 2.54 6.16 -3.61
C VAL A 173 3.69 5.32 -3.10
N GLY A 174 4.89 5.60 -3.57
CA GLY A 174 6.10 4.88 -3.18
C GLY A 174 6.98 5.71 -2.26
N ILE A 175 7.39 5.14 -1.13
CA ILE A 175 8.33 5.78 -0.21
C ILE A 175 9.72 5.80 -0.86
N ASP A 176 10.32 6.98 -0.94
CA ASP A 176 11.61 7.15 -1.57
C ASP A 176 12.74 6.65 -0.66
N ASN A 177 13.69 5.93 -1.25
CA ASN A 177 14.91 5.45 -0.59
C ASN A 177 14.69 4.57 0.67
N LEU A 178 13.52 3.96 0.87
CA LEU A 178 13.25 3.12 2.03
C LEU A 178 14.27 1.97 2.21
N PRO A 179 14.74 1.27 1.15
CA PRO A 179 15.80 0.26 1.28
C PRO A 179 17.10 0.83 1.86
N LEU A 180 17.53 2.00 1.41
CA LEU A 180 18.73 2.67 1.93
C LEU A 180 18.58 3.06 3.41
N ILE A 181 17.39 3.50 3.80
CA ILE A 181 17.06 3.82 5.19
C ILE A 181 17.08 2.55 6.04
N HIS A 182 16.49 1.48 5.56
CA HIS A 182 16.51 0.16 6.22
C HIS A 182 17.95 -0.32 6.46
N ASP A 183 18.83 -0.21 5.46
CA ASP A 183 20.22 -0.65 5.56
C ASP A 183 21.05 0.24 6.50
N THR A 184 20.70 1.54 6.61
CA THR A 184 21.48 2.53 7.40
C THR A 184 21.02 2.61 8.85
N TYR A 185 19.69 2.53 9.10
CA TYR A 185 19.06 2.79 10.40
C TYR A 185 18.37 1.56 11.00
N GLY A 186 18.27 0.49 10.23
CA GLY A 186 17.62 -0.75 10.65
C GLY A 186 16.12 -0.81 10.39
N ARG A 187 15.58 -2.01 10.60
CA ARG A 187 14.18 -2.35 10.32
C ARG A 187 13.17 -1.49 11.09
N GLU A 188 13.44 -1.25 12.36
CA GLU A 188 12.51 -0.54 13.24
C GLU A 188 12.24 0.90 12.74
N VAL A 189 13.30 1.62 12.32
CA VAL A 189 13.17 2.97 11.77
C VAL A 189 12.42 2.95 10.43
N ALA A 190 12.70 1.96 9.57
CA ALA A 190 11.99 1.81 8.30
C ALA A 190 10.50 1.55 8.53
N GLU A 191 10.12 0.70 9.47
CA GLU A 191 8.73 0.43 9.84
C GLU A 191 8.04 1.67 10.43
N GLN A 192 8.72 2.46 11.26
CA GLN A 192 8.21 3.73 11.78
C GLN A 192 7.91 4.73 10.65
N ILE A 193 8.75 4.78 9.61
CA ILE A 193 8.50 5.62 8.43
C ILE A 193 7.26 5.15 7.68
N VAL A 194 7.12 3.85 7.43
CA VAL A 194 5.94 3.30 6.77
C VAL A 194 4.66 3.66 7.52
N VAL A 195 4.67 3.54 8.85
CA VAL A 195 3.53 3.92 9.70
C VAL A 195 3.28 5.43 9.67
N ALA A 196 4.32 6.25 9.67
CA ALA A 196 4.18 7.70 9.59
C ALA A 196 3.56 8.13 8.26
N VAL A 197 4.03 7.59 7.13
CA VAL A 197 3.46 7.85 5.79
C VAL A 197 2.01 7.40 5.73
N SER A 198 1.67 6.21 6.24
CA SER A 198 0.29 5.72 6.31
C SER A 198 -0.64 6.71 7.01
N ARG A 199 -0.22 7.26 8.15
CA ARG A 199 -1.01 8.25 8.91
C ARG A 199 -1.19 9.57 8.16
N GLU A 200 -0.18 10.05 7.46
CA GLU A 200 -0.31 11.27 6.66
C GLU A 200 -1.22 11.07 5.44
N LEU A 201 -1.21 9.87 4.83
CA LEU A 201 -2.17 9.51 3.78
C LEU A 201 -3.61 9.55 4.33
N ASP A 202 -3.88 8.96 5.49
CA ASP A 202 -5.21 9.00 6.11
C ASP A 202 -5.67 10.44 6.39
N ARG A 203 -4.77 11.30 6.87
CA ARG A 203 -5.10 12.69 7.21
C ARG A 203 -5.39 13.55 5.99
N CYS A 204 -4.73 13.30 4.88
CA CYS A 204 -4.86 14.15 3.69
C CYS A 204 -5.98 13.70 2.74
N LEU A 205 -6.52 12.50 2.90
CA LEU A 205 -7.55 11.92 2.04
C LEU A 205 -8.95 12.08 2.65
N ARG A 206 -9.97 11.89 1.82
CA ARG A 206 -11.38 11.96 2.23
C ARG A 206 -11.86 10.61 2.72
N ALA A 207 -12.92 10.58 3.52
CA ALA A 207 -13.55 9.33 3.97
C ALA A 207 -14.09 8.43 2.84
N SER A 208 -14.32 9.00 1.65
CA SER A 208 -14.71 8.28 0.42
C SER A 208 -13.55 7.63 -0.31
N ASP A 209 -12.33 8.02 0.00
CA ASP A 209 -11.13 7.53 -0.64
C ASP A 209 -10.64 6.27 0.10
N VAL A 210 -10.00 5.38 -0.64
CA VAL A 210 -9.56 4.10 -0.08
C VAL A 210 -8.05 4.03 -0.15
N VAL A 211 -7.42 3.66 0.97
CA VAL A 211 -5.98 3.46 1.08
C VAL A 211 -5.66 2.00 1.38
N GLY A 212 -4.61 1.49 0.80
CA GLY A 212 -4.10 0.16 1.10
C GLY A 212 -2.60 0.06 0.87
N ARG A 213 -1.94 -0.82 1.61
CA ARG A 213 -0.53 -1.13 1.39
C ARG A 213 -0.39 -2.25 0.37
N ILE A 214 0.33 -2.00 -0.71
CA ILE A 214 0.44 -2.94 -1.84
C ILE A 214 1.80 -3.63 -1.92
N ALA A 215 2.83 -3.02 -1.35
CA ALA A 215 4.16 -3.59 -1.24
C ALA A 215 4.89 -3.06 0.01
N HIS A 216 6.13 -3.47 0.20
CA HIS A 216 6.94 -3.11 1.35
C HIS A 216 7.07 -1.58 1.54
N ASP A 217 7.27 -0.85 0.45
CA ASP A 217 7.47 0.59 0.38
C ASP A 217 6.36 1.33 -0.39
N GLN A 218 5.23 0.67 -0.69
CA GLN A 218 4.23 1.21 -1.61
C GLN A 218 2.83 1.14 -1.03
N PHE A 219 2.07 2.22 -1.23
CA PHE A 219 0.65 2.33 -0.95
C PHE A 219 -0.13 2.56 -2.24
N GLY A 220 -1.34 2.02 -2.30
CA GLY A 220 -2.29 2.34 -3.34
C GLY A 220 -3.42 3.19 -2.77
N VAL A 221 -3.88 4.17 -3.53
CA VAL A 221 -4.98 5.06 -3.17
C VAL A 221 -6.02 5.08 -4.27
N VAL A 222 -7.27 4.82 -3.94
CA VAL A 222 -8.42 4.91 -4.85
C VAL A 222 -9.18 6.19 -4.55
N LEU A 223 -9.17 7.13 -5.48
CA LEU A 223 -9.90 8.40 -5.40
C LEU A 223 -11.19 8.31 -6.20
N ASN A 224 -12.32 8.25 -5.50
CA ASN A 224 -13.62 8.20 -6.12
C ASN A 224 -14.11 9.62 -6.50
N GLY A 225 -14.71 9.74 -7.70
CA GLY A 225 -15.23 11.04 -8.18
C GLY A 225 -14.14 12.09 -8.48
N CYS A 226 -12.89 11.68 -8.61
CA CYS A 226 -11.78 12.55 -8.98
C CYS A 226 -11.68 12.67 -10.50
N VAL A 227 -11.62 13.90 -11.01
CA VAL A 227 -11.41 14.16 -12.43
C VAL A 227 -9.95 14.42 -12.74
N GLY A 228 -9.53 14.14 -13.98
CA GLY A 228 -8.13 14.25 -14.38
C GLY A 228 -7.45 15.59 -14.08
N GLN A 229 -8.21 16.68 -14.04
CA GLN A 229 -7.72 18.02 -13.71
C GLN A 229 -7.32 18.17 -12.22
N ASP A 230 -7.89 17.35 -11.33
CA ASP A 230 -7.63 17.42 -9.89
C ASP A 230 -6.44 16.55 -9.45
N ILE A 231 -5.92 15.72 -10.37
CA ILE A 231 -4.81 14.79 -10.07
C ILE A 231 -3.56 15.54 -9.58
N PRO A 232 -3.08 16.60 -10.27
CA PRO A 232 -1.90 17.32 -9.81
C PRO A 232 -2.07 17.88 -8.41
N THR A 233 -3.21 18.52 -8.12
CA THR A 233 -3.50 19.13 -6.82
C THR A 233 -3.55 18.06 -5.71
N THR A 234 -4.14 16.89 -5.97
CA THR A 234 -4.21 15.81 -4.98
C THR A 234 -2.85 15.16 -4.77
N ALA A 235 -2.09 14.93 -5.84
CA ALA A 235 -0.75 14.40 -5.75
C ALA A 235 0.19 15.35 -4.99
N GLU A 236 0.17 16.65 -5.28
CA GLU A 236 0.95 17.66 -4.56
C GLU A 236 0.57 17.72 -3.07
N LYS A 237 -0.73 17.61 -2.75
CA LYS A 237 -1.19 17.55 -1.37
C LYS A 237 -0.60 16.36 -0.62
N ILE A 238 -0.53 15.18 -1.25
CA ILE A 238 0.10 13.97 -0.68
C ILE A 238 1.60 14.21 -0.49
N LEU A 239 2.30 14.71 -1.50
CA LEU A 239 3.75 15.01 -1.42
C LEU A 239 4.05 15.96 -0.26
N MET A 240 3.29 17.05 -0.13
CA MET A 240 3.45 18.02 0.95
C MET A 240 3.12 17.43 2.32
N ALA A 241 2.04 16.66 2.45
CA ALA A 241 1.66 16.04 3.71
C ALA A 241 2.75 15.10 4.23
N VAL A 242 3.31 14.26 3.36
CA VAL A 242 4.38 13.34 3.73
C VAL A 242 5.69 14.07 4.05
N GLN A 243 6.03 15.16 3.39
CA GLN A 243 7.22 15.97 3.73
C GLN A 243 7.20 16.50 5.16
N HIS A 244 6.00 16.70 5.75
CA HIS A 244 5.86 17.08 7.15
C HIS A 244 5.98 15.89 8.10
N ALA A 245 5.90 14.66 7.59
CA ALA A 245 6.18 13.46 8.37
C ALA A 245 7.67 13.39 8.68
N SER A 246 8.03 13.48 9.93
CA SER A 246 9.40 13.28 10.36
C SER A 246 9.47 12.16 11.39
N VAL A 247 10.41 11.25 11.20
CA VAL A 247 10.70 10.21 12.18
C VAL A 247 11.90 10.62 13.00
N VAL A 248 11.73 10.58 14.33
CA VAL A 248 12.82 10.88 15.26
C VAL A 248 13.72 9.66 15.36
N THR A 249 14.98 9.82 15.02
CA THR A 249 16.01 8.80 15.14
C THR A 249 17.05 9.21 16.19
N PRO A 250 17.88 8.31 16.67
CA PRO A 250 19.01 8.67 17.56
C PRO A 250 19.99 9.69 16.96
N LYS A 251 19.97 9.88 15.64
CA LYS A 251 20.82 10.83 14.89
C LYS A 251 20.10 12.13 14.50
N GLY A 252 18.84 12.32 14.93
CA GLY A 252 18.02 13.48 14.63
C GLY A 252 16.76 13.16 13.80
N HIS A 253 16.12 14.19 13.29
CA HIS A 253 14.92 14.05 12.45
C HIS A 253 15.30 13.57 11.03
N LEU A 254 14.68 12.49 10.59
CA LEU A 254 14.85 11.96 9.24
C LEU A 254 13.70 12.45 8.35
N PRO A 255 13.98 13.27 7.33
CA PRO A 255 12.96 13.69 6.38
C PRO A 255 12.55 12.49 5.49
N VAL A 256 11.26 12.41 5.21
CA VAL A 256 10.68 11.36 4.36
C VAL A 256 10.07 12.01 3.14
N THR A 257 10.31 11.44 1.97
CA THR A 257 9.65 11.83 0.72
C THR A 257 8.99 10.63 0.06
N VAL A 258 8.02 10.90 -0.79
CA VAL A 258 7.34 9.88 -1.60
C VAL A 258 7.31 10.30 -3.06
N SER A 259 7.26 9.35 -3.96
CA SER A 259 6.93 9.57 -5.37
C SER A 259 5.55 9.00 -5.65
N VAL A 260 4.82 9.59 -6.61
CA VAL A 260 3.43 9.22 -6.90
C VAL A 260 3.26 8.90 -8.39
N GLY A 261 2.74 7.71 -8.68
CA GLY A 261 2.26 7.32 -10.00
C GLY A 261 0.73 7.39 -10.04
N ALA A 262 0.15 7.99 -11.08
CA ALA A 262 -1.29 8.19 -11.19
C ALA A 262 -1.84 7.63 -12.50
N VAL A 263 -3.05 7.06 -12.45
CA VAL A 263 -3.80 6.63 -13.63
C VAL A 263 -5.29 6.92 -13.45
N SER A 264 -5.93 7.49 -14.47
CA SER A 264 -7.36 7.77 -14.47
C SER A 264 -8.17 6.56 -14.90
N PHE A 265 -9.33 6.36 -14.29
CA PHE A 265 -10.32 5.37 -14.71
C PHE A 265 -11.72 5.99 -14.86
N PRO A 266 -12.61 5.45 -15.70
CA PRO A 266 -12.41 4.34 -16.63
C PRO A 266 -11.77 4.73 -17.96
N SER A 267 -11.34 6.00 -18.14
CA SER A 267 -10.84 6.54 -19.41
C SER A 267 -9.56 5.87 -19.89
N SER A 268 -8.60 5.62 -18.98
CA SER A 268 -7.29 5.05 -19.32
C SER A 268 -7.19 3.56 -19.04
N VAL A 269 -8.04 3.04 -18.13
CA VAL A 269 -8.02 1.64 -17.68
C VAL A 269 -9.44 1.16 -17.38
N ARG A 270 -9.68 -0.16 -17.49
CA ARG A 270 -10.98 -0.78 -17.22
C ARG A 270 -10.92 -1.96 -16.26
N THR A 271 -9.74 -2.33 -15.80
CA THR A 271 -9.53 -3.41 -14.81
C THR A 271 -8.59 -2.93 -13.72
N ALA A 272 -8.76 -3.43 -12.51
CA ALA A 272 -7.87 -3.10 -11.39
C ALA A 272 -6.42 -3.55 -11.65
N HIS A 273 -6.23 -4.68 -12.31
CA HIS A 273 -4.90 -5.17 -12.68
C HIS A 273 -4.17 -4.19 -13.61
N ASP A 274 -4.86 -3.71 -14.65
CA ASP A 274 -4.30 -2.73 -15.60
C ASP A 274 -4.05 -1.37 -14.92
N ALA A 275 -4.94 -0.95 -14.02
CA ALA A 275 -4.76 0.28 -13.24
C ALA A 275 -3.51 0.23 -12.37
N MET A 276 -3.32 -0.86 -11.61
CA MET A 276 -2.15 -1.03 -10.77
C MET A 276 -0.86 -1.11 -11.58
N ALA A 277 -0.84 -1.86 -12.69
CA ALA A 277 0.35 -1.96 -13.54
C ALA A 277 0.74 -0.62 -14.17
N LYS A 278 -0.22 0.18 -14.61
CA LYS A 278 0.03 1.49 -15.23
C LYS A 278 0.43 2.55 -14.20
N ALA A 279 -0.13 2.49 -13.00
CA ALA A 279 0.29 3.37 -11.92
C ALA A 279 1.73 3.08 -11.47
N ASP A 280 2.13 1.80 -11.42
CA ASP A 280 3.51 1.39 -11.13
C ASP A 280 4.51 1.93 -12.17
N ILE A 281 4.18 1.84 -13.47
CA ILE A 281 5.00 2.45 -14.54
C ILE A 281 5.13 3.96 -14.35
N ALA A 282 4.05 4.64 -13.97
CA ALA A 282 4.07 6.07 -13.70
C ALA A 282 4.89 6.41 -12.45
N LEU A 283 4.81 5.58 -11.39
CA LEU A 283 5.61 5.72 -10.18
C LEU A 283 7.11 5.59 -10.48
N GLU A 284 7.49 4.58 -11.25
CA GLU A 284 8.89 4.41 -11.66
C GLU A 284 9.40 5.58 -12.50
N LYS A 285 8.52 6.18 -13.34
CA LYS A 285 8.86 7.41 -14.08
C LYS A 285 9.07 8.58 -13.12
N ALA A 286 8.23 8.76 -12.10
CA ALA A 286 8.41 9.79 -11.09
C ALA A 286 9.74 9.61 -10.33
N ARG A 287 10.05 8.39 -9.88
CA ARG A 287 11.33 8.07 -9.21
C ARG A 287 12.54 8.41 -10.07
N ARG A 288 12.51 8.09 -11.37
CA ARG A 288 13.59 8.43 -12.33
C ARG A 288 13.71 9.93 -12.59
N SER A 289 12.63 10.69 -12.43
CA SER A 289 12.62 12.15 -12.63
C SER A 289 13.21 12.94 -11.45
N GLY A 290 13.64 12.26 -10.36
CA GLY A 290 14.34 12.91 -9.24
C GLY A 290 13.68 12.70 -7.89
N HIS A 291 12.75 11.78 -7.73
CA HIS A 291 11.99 11.56 -6.50
C HIS A 291 11.11 12.75 -6.07
N ASN A 292 10.31 12.58 -5.02
CA ASN A 292 9.48 13.63 -4.44
C ASN A 292 8.65 14.38 -5.50
N CYS A 293 8.11 13.66 -6.45
CA CYS A 293 7.30 14.20 -7.54
C CYS A 293 6.21 13.20 -7.95
N PHE A 294 5.28 13.65 -8.78
CA PHE A 294 4.28 12.76 -9.34
C PHE A 294 4.42 12.63 -10.85
N SER A 295 3.93 11.52 -11.39
CA SER A 295 3.79 11.30 -12.83
C SER A 295 2.41 10.73 -13.13
N LEU A 296 1.75 11.30 -14.14
CA LEU A 296 0.51 10.74 -14.67
C LEU A 296 0.86 9.73 -15.78
N TYR A 297 0.22 8.57 -15.74
CA TYR A 297 0.29 7.63 -16.84
C TYR A 297 -0.44 8.19 -18.07
N ASN A 298 0.32 8.68 -18.99
CA ASN A 298 -0.11 9.08 -20.33
C ASN A 298 0.81 8.39 -21.33
N LEU A 299 0.35 7.32 -21.95
CA LEU A 299 0.99 6.88 -23.18
C LEU A 299 0.52 7.85 -24.27
N SER A 300 1.42 8.68 -24.77
CA SER A 300 1.20 9.37 -26.01
C SER A 300 1.02 8.34 -27.13
N GLU A 301 0.27 8.67 -28.17
CA GLU A 301 0.14 7.79 -29.35
C GLU A 301 1.51 7.40 -29.91
N SER A 302 2.49 8.31 -29.84
CA SER A 302 3.87 8.02 -30.23
C SER A 302 4.54 6.93 -29.35
N GLN A 303 4.35 6.95 -28.04
CA GLN A 303 4.91 5.93 -27.14
C GLN A 303 4.24 4.55 -27.32
N LEU A 304 2.92 4.54 -27.62
CA LEU A 304 2.21 3.32 -27.99
C LEU A 304 2.73 2.78 -29.31
N GLN A 305 3.01 3.65 -30.28
CA GLN A 305 3.57 3.26 -31.56
C GLN A 305 4.99 2.72 -31.41
N ASP A 306 5.86 3.43 -30.65
CA ASP A 306 7.23 2.98 -30.35
C ASP A 306 7.26 1.62 -29.65
N LEU A 307 6.28 1.36 -28.77
CA LEU A 307 6.17 0.05 -28.10
C LEU A 307 5.72 -1.05 -29.07
N ARG A 308 4.73 -0.75 -29.94
CA ARG A 308 4.28 -1.69 -30.98
C ARG A 308 5.39 -2.02 -31.96
N ASP A 309 6.12 -1.00 -32.41
CA ASP A 309 7.25 -1.15 -33.30
C ASP A 309 8.37 -1.98 -32.65
N SER A 310 8.65 -1.74 -31.37
CA SER A 310 9.62 -2.55 -30.60
C SER A 310 9.17 -4.00 -30.45
N LEU A 311 7.90 -4.27 -30.19
CA LEU A 311 7.37 -5.64 -30.13
C LEU A 311 7.43 -6.33 -31.49
N ALA A 312 7.09 -5.63 -32.57
CA ALA A 312 7.18 -6.17 -33.93
C ALA A 312 8.62 -6.53 -34.30
N VAL A 313 9.59 -5.67 -33.96
CA VAL A 313 11.02 -5.97 -34.18
C VAL A 313 11.47 -7.17 -33.34
N ALA A 314 11.04 -7.28 -32.06
CA ALA A 314 11.38 -8.42 -31.21
C ALA A 314 10.83 -9.74 -31.77
N GLU A 315 9.60 -9.74 -32.27
CA GLU A 315 8.98 -10.90 -32.93
C GLU A 315 9.72 -11.27 -34.21
N LEU A 316 10.12 -10.28 -35.02
CA LEU A 316 10.92 -10.49 -36.22
C LEU A 316 12.28 -11.10 -35.89
N VAL A 317 12.96 -10.64 -34.85
CA VAL A 317 14.23 -11.22 -34.36
C VAL A 317 14.03 -12.66 -33.92
N GLN A 318 13.00 -12.97 -33.15
CA GLN A 318 12.73 -14.33 -32.70
C GLN A 318 12.39 -15.27 -33.85
N SER A 319 11.60 -14.80 -34.83
CA SER A 319 11.26 -15.59 -36.02
C SER A 319 12.48 -15.82 -36.89
N SER A 320 13.34 -14.81 -37.04
CA SER A 320 14.58 -14.91 -37.83
C SER A 320 15.61 -15.85 -37.21
N LEU A 321 15.71 -15.89 -35.90
CA LEU A 321 16.52 -16.89 -35.18
C LEU A 321 16.01 -18.32 -35.43
N ARG A 322 14.68 -18.53 -35.38
CA ARG A 322 14.07 -19.85 -35.61
C ARG A 322 14.18 -20.33 -37.08
N GLN A 323 14.18 -19.39 -37.99
CA GLN A 323 14.17 -19.70 -39.46
C GLN A 323 15.55 -19.53 -40.10
N ASN A 324 16.61 -19.34 -39.31
CA ASN A 324 17.98 -19.15 -39.80
C ASN A 324 18.09 -17.99 -40.81
N ARG A 325 17.40 -16.87 -40.57
CA ARG A 325 17.41 -15.68 -41.43
C ARG A 325 18.39 -14.60 -40.97
N LEU A 326 19.34 -14.95 -40.11
CA LEU A 326 20.47 -14.12 -39.71
C LEU A 326 21.71 -14.56 -40.47
N ASN A 327 22.40 -13.64 -41.15
CA ASN A 327 23.58 -13.89 -41.93
C ASN A 327 24.70 -12.91 -41.60
N LEU A 328 25.95 -13.29 -41.89
CA LEU A 328 27.13 -12.44 -41.77
C LEU A 328 27.49 -11.84 -43.13
N HIS A 329 27.65 -10.52 -43.14
CA HIS A 329 28.25 -9.80 -44.26
C HIS A 329 29.70 -9.43 -43.88
N PHE A 330 30.61 -9.65 -44.79
CA PHE A 330 32.04 -9.41 -44.56
C PHE A 330 32.49 -8.13 -45.25
N GLN A 331 32.95 -7.16 -44.47
CA GLN A 331 33.50 -5.92 -44.98
C GLN A 331 35.03 -5.99 -44.94
N PRO A 332 35.73 -5.84 -46.10
CA PRO A 332 37.19 -5.91 -46.11
C PRO A 332 37.80 -4.67 -45.51
N ILE A 333 38.77 -4.87 -44.60
CA ILE A 333 39.64 -3.83 -44.07
C ILE A 333 40.96 -3.90 -44.86
N VAL A 334 41.21 -2.86 -45.66
CA VAL A 334 42.29 -2.84 -46.62
C VAL A 334 43.53 -2.17 -46.01
N SER A 335 44.68 -2.80 -46.19
CA SER A 335 45.96 -2.21 -45.82
C SER A 335 46.29 -0.98 -46.69
N ALA A 336 46.48 0.19 -46.06
CA ALA A 336 46.86 1.42 -46.75
C ALA A 336 48.24 1.33 -47.48
N LYS A 337 49.07 0.36 -47.09
CA LYS A 337 50.40 0.16 -47.74
C LYS A 337 50.34 -0.73 -48.98
N THR A 338 49.48 -1.74 -48.95
CA THR A 338 49.48 -2.78 -50.03
C THR A 338 48.23 -2.73 -50.87
N ASN A 339 47.22 -1.96 -50.47
CA ASN A 339 45.90 -1.91 -51.08
C ASN A 339 45.22 -3.28 -51.21
N LYS A 340 45.56 -4.25 -50.32
CA LYS A 340 44.97 -5.58 -50.26
C LYS A 340 44.19 -5.75 -48.96
N PRO A 341 43.16 -6.58 -48.95
CA PRO A 341 42.45 -6.93 -47.73
C PRO A 341 43.40 -7.56 -46.71
N ALA A 342 43.46 -6.99 -45.50
CA ALA A 342 44.23 -7.49 -44.35
C ALA A 342 43.34 -8.28 -43.39
N PHE A 343 42.08 -7.82 -43.20
CA PHE A 343 41.11 -8.41 -42.32
C PHE A 343 39.70 -8.23 -42.91
N TYR A 344 38.73 -8.91 -42.32
CA TYR A 344 37.31 -8.72 -42.64
C TYR A 344 36.56 -8.45 -41.33
N GLU A 345 35.72 -7.44 -41.33
CA GLU A 345 34.77 -7.19 -40.28
C GLU A 345 33.50 -7.97 -40.55
N CYS A 346 33.05 -8.74 -39.57
CA CYS A 346 31.80 -9.50 -39.66
C CYS A 346 30.62 -8.67 -39.19
N LEU A 347 29.74 -8.30 -40.08
CA LEU A 347 28.58 -7.48 -39.81
C LEU A 347 27.32 -8.31 -39.90
N LEU A 348 26.60 -8.45 -38.79
CA LEU A 348 25.35 -9.18 -38.71
C LEU A 348 24.24 -8.46 -39.51
N ARG A 349 23.48 -9.25 -40.27
CA ARG A 349 22.29 -8.83 -41.00
C ARG A 349 21.16 -9.79 -40.72
N MET A 350 19.97 -9.24 -40.54
CA MET A 350 18.73 -9.99 -40.45
C MET A 350 17.95 -9.81 -41.76
N HIS A 351 17.32 -10.86 -42.26
CA HIS A 351 16.48 -10.77 -43.45
C HIS A 351 15.00 -10.87 -43.04
N ASP A 352 14.20 -9.98 -43.58
CA ASP A 352 12.75 -10.06 -43.46
C ASP A 352 12.18 -11.21 -44.30
N GLU A 353 10.86 -11.40 -44.30
CA GLU A 353 10.17 -12.43 -45.06
C GLU A 353 10.29 -12.22 -46.58
N ASN A 354 10.58 -11.01 -47.03
CA ASN A 354 10.78 -10.65 -48.43
C ASN A 354 12.25 -10.75 -48.85
N GLY A 355 13.15 -11.13 -47.94
CA GLY A 355 14.58 -11.21 -48.19
C GLY A 355 15.33 -9.87 -48.10
N THR A 356 14.72 -8.81 -47.59
CA THR A 356 15.37 -7.51 -47.41
C THR A 356 16.30 -7.57 -46.22
N ALA A 357 17.56 -7.15 -46.40
CA ALA A 357 18.56 -7.15 -45.35
C ALA A 357 18.36 -5.96 -44.40
N ILE A 358 18.21 -6.24 -43.11
CA ILE A 358 18.07 -5.28 -42.03
C ILE A 358 19.41 -5.19 -41.28
N PRO A 359 20.01 -4.00 -41.16
CA PRO A 359 21.27 -3.81 -40.43
C PRO A 359 21.14 -4.09 -38.96
N ALA A 360 22.22 -4.54 -38.31
CA ALA A 360 22.25 -4.80 -36.87
C ALA A 360 21.87 -3.58 -36.02
N GLY A 361 22.25 -2.36 -36.45
CA GLY A 361 21.92 -1.10 -35.78
C GLY A 361 20.42 -0.85 -35.62
N ASP A 362 19.58 -1.42 -36.47
CA ASP A 362 18.15 -1.20 -36.48
C ASP A 362 17.40 -2.13 -35.50
N PHE A 363 17.94 -3.33 -35.21
CA PHE A 363 17.26 -4.30 -34.34
C PHE A 363 17.99 -4.63 -33.05
N LEU A 364 19.32 -4.50 -32.97
CA LEU A 364 20.07 -4.81 -31.73
C LEU A 364 19.65 -3.97 -30.54
N PRO A 365 19.43 -2.65 -30.63
CA PRO A 365 18.98 -1.86 -29.47
C PRO A 365 17.62 -2.32 -28.93
N VAL A 366 16.76 -2.83 -29.78
CA VAL A 366 15.48 -3.41 -29.39
C VAL A 366 15.69 -4.80 -28.75
N ALA A 367 16.54 -5.62 -29.36
CA ALA A 367 16.89 -6.94 -28.85
C ALA A 367 17.54 -6.87 -27.46
N GLU A 368 18.36 -5.84 -27.18
CA GLU A 368 18.93 -5.56 -25.87
C GLU A 368 17.86 -5.29 -24.84
N ARG A 369 16.94 -4.36 -25.11
CA ARG A 369 15.83 -4.03 -24.22
C ARG A 369 14.92 -5.22 -23.95
N MET A 370 14.77 -6.12 -24.90
CA MET A 370 13.91 -7.31 -24.82
C MET A 370 14.64 -8.57 -24.34
N GLY A 371 15.92 -8.46 -23.96
CA GLY A 371 16.71 -9.57 -23.42
C GLY A 371 17.06 -10.67 -24.44
N LEU A 372 17.00 -10.37 -25.74
CA LEU A 372 17.24 -11.34 -26.83
C LEU A 372 18.70 -11.45 -27.23
N VAL A 373 19.58 -10.61 -26.76
CA VAL A 373 21.00 -10.53 -27.15
C VAL A 373 21.70 -11.87 -26.97
N ARG A 374 21.49 -12.56 -25.85
CA ARG A 374 22.14 -13.86 -25.59
C ARG A 374 21.79 -14.92 -26.67
N SER A 375 20.57 -14.88 -27.19
CA SER A 375 20.13 -15.78 -28.24
C SER A 375 20.78 -15.44 -29.59
N ILE A 376 20.94 -14.14 -29.86
CA ILE A 376 21.64 -13.65 -31.06
C ILE A 376 23.11 -13.99 -30.96
N ASP A 377 23.80 -13.73 -29.85
CA ASP A 377 25.22 -14.02 -29.65
C ASP A 377 25.52 -15.51 -29.87
N ARG A 378 24.69 -16.38 -29.29
CA ARG A 378 24.82 -17.82 -29.47
C ARG A 378 24.69 -18.22 -30.95
N PHE A 379 23.69 -17.68 -31.64
CA PHE A 379 23.46 -17.93 -33.05
C PHE A 379 24.64 -17.45 -33.91
N VAL A 380 25.15 -16.24 -33.63
CA VAL A 380 26.34 -15.67 -34.32
C VAL A 380 27.58 -16.53 -34.13
N LEU A 381 27.80 -17.00 -32.88
CA LEU A 381 28.93 -17.91 -32.60
C LEU A 381 28.81 -19.22 -33.40
N ASP A 382 27.62 -19.80 -33.45
CA ASP A 382 27.37 -21.02 -34.23
C ASP A 382 27.60 -20.78 -35.73
N LEU A 383 27.20 -19.60 -36.27
CA LEU A 383 27.47 -19.23 -37.67
C LEU A 383 28.97 -19.09 -37.93
N VAL A 384 29.71 -18.37 -37.09
CA VAL A 384 31.16 -18.12 -37.29
C VAL A 384 31.99 -19.40 -37.19
N LEU A 385 31.54 -20.38 -36.37
CA LEU A 385 32.27 -21.66 -36.21
C LEU A 385 31.98 -22.66 -37.31
N ASN A 386 30.92 -22.46 -38.09
CA ASN A 386 30.52 -23.37 -39.18
C ASN A 386 30.88 -22.86 -40.59
N GLU A 387 31.38 -21.63 -40.74
CA GLU A 387 31.98 -21.06 -41.94
C GLU A 387 33.50 -21.19 -41.92
#